data_b5c22922686c73eb4872932b1f4b7d14
#
_entry.id   b5c22922686c73eb4872932b1f4b7d14
#
_cell.length_a   1.000
_cell.length_b   1.000
_cell.length_c   1.000
_cell.angle_alpha   90.00
_cell.angle_beta   90.00
_cell.angle_gamma   90.00
#
_symmetry.space_group_name_H-M   'P 1'
#
loop_
_entity.id
_entity.type
_entity.pdbx_description
1 polymer ?
#
loop_
_entity_poly.entity_id
_entity_poly.type
_entity_poly.pdbx_seq_one_letter_code
_entity_poly.pdbx_strand_id
1 'polypeptide(L)'
;MSSADAGRARVVLSRRSLVRGLSLLLAAAPALAACGNGGFRPLYGETPSGAGLQERLRQLDVATIPGRVGQRIRNDLIFQSGGGGELLPPTHRLEVTITESVLTTLVKIDGDSLGQIYAVQASFKLINIRDKKVVLQGTSYGRAGFERFQSIYSNVRARDDAENRAARTVADDLKTRVATYLSGAA
;
A
#
# COMPACT_ATOMS: atom_id res chain seq x y z
N MET A 1 -32.16 -59.39 9.52
CA MET A 1 -31.23 -60.14 8.65
C MET A 1 -31.50 -59.69 7.23
N SER A 2 -30.70 -58.84 6.71
CA SER A 2 -30.57 -58.64 5.28
C SER A 2 -29.27 -57.90 5.00
N SER A 3 -28.32 -58.63 4.43
CA SER A 3 -27.00 -58.21 4.07
C SER A 3 -27.07 -57.36 2.79
N ALA A 4 -26.59 -56.11 2.82
CA ALA A 4 -26.41 -55.31 1.63
C ALA A 4 -25.01 -55.60 1.06
N ASP A 5 -24.99 -56.21 -0.10
CA ASP A 5 -23.83 -56.57 -0.90
C ASP A 5 -23.27 -55.30 -1.59
N ALA A 6 -22.09 -54.87 -1.15
CA ALA A 6 -21.40 -53.74 -1.72
C ALA A 6 -20.61 -54.16 -2.96
N GLY A 7 -21.24 -54.03 -4.13
CA GLY A 7 -20.61 -54.28 -5.43
C GLY A 7 -19.38 -53.41 -5.66
N ARG A 8 -18.19 -53.98 -5.53
CA ARG A 8 -16.91 -53.35 -5.94
C ARG A 8 -16.88 -53.28 -7.47
N ALA A 9 -17.17 -52.10 -8.00
CA ALA A 9 -16.95 -51.81 -9.42
C ALA A 9 -15.44 -51.86 -9.72
N ARG A 10 -14.98 -52.89 -10.37
CA ARG A 10 -13.62 -52.98 -10.92
C ARG A 10 -13.54 -52.09 -12.14
N VAL A 11 -12.87 -50.96 -11.98
CA VAL A 11 -12.53 -50.07 -13.12
C VAL A 11 -11.50 -50.83 -13.98
N VAL A 12 -11.91 -51.37 -15.10
CA VAL A 12 -11.01 -51.99 -16.09
C VAL A 12 -10.38 -50.83 -16.91
N LEU A 13 -9.19 -50.43 -16.49
CA LEU A 13 -8.39 -49.45 -17.22
C LEU A 13 -7.89 -50.07 -18.53
N SER A 14 -8.49 -49.69 -19.65
CA SER A 14 -8.02 -50.11 -20.97
C SER A 14 -6.72 -49.35 -21.32
N ARG A 15 -5.78 -50.00 -21.99
CA ARG A 15 -4.51 -49.38 -22.43
C ARG A 15 -4.75 -48.10 -23.23
N ARG A 16 -5.84 -48.00 -23.95
CA ARG A 16 -6.23 -46.80 -24.73
C ARG A 16 -6.69 -45.63 -23.84
N SER A 17 -7.35 -45.91 -22.69
CA SER A 17 -7.73 -44.85 -21.74
C SER A 17 -6.54 -44.33 -20.94
N LEU A 18 -5.55 -45.20 -20.65
CA LEU A 18 -4.30 -44.77 -20.00
C LEU A 18 -3.45 -43.85 -20.91
N VAL A 19 -3.35 -44.17 -22.21
CA VAL A 19 -2.61 -43.35 -23.17
C VAL A 19 -3.29 -41.99 -23.37
N ARG A 20 -4.64 -41.94 -23.45
CA ARG A 20 -5.40 -40.69 -23.55
C ARG A 20 -5.34 -39.87 -22.28
N GLY A 21 -5.32 -40.46 -21.11
CA GLY A 21 -5.13 -39.75 -19.83
C GLY A 21 -3.72 -39.19 -19.68
N LEU A 22 -2.69 -39.89 -20.13
CA LEU A 22 -1.32 -39.45 -20.08
C LEU A 22 -1.05 -38.29 -21.07
N SER A 23 -1.65 -38.31 -22.27
CA SER A 23 -1.52 -37.24 -23.24
C SER A 23 -2.23 -35.95 -22.81
N LEU A 24 -3.37 -36.03 -22.09
CA LEU A 24 -4.05 -34.89 -21.50
C LEU A 24 -3.25 -34.26 -20.34
N LEU A 25 -2.59 -35.07 -19.52
CA LEU A 25 -1.69 -34.60 -18.45
C LEU A 25 -0.44 -33.93 -19.01
N LEU A 26 0.15 -34.41 -20.11
CA LEU A 26 1.30 -33.78 -20.74
C LEU A 26 0.92 -32.44 -21.43
N ALA A 27 -0.31 -32.30 -21.93
CA ALA A 27 -0.78 -31.06 -22.55
C ALA A 27 -1.13 -29.97 -21.52
N ALA A 28 -1.47 -30.35 -20.25
CA ALA A 28 -1.77 -29.43 -19.18
C ALA A 28 -0.50 -28.87 -18.48
N ALA A 29 0.65 -29.51 -18.60
CA ALA A 29 1.90 -29.09 -17.99
C ALA A 29 2.37 -27.69 -18.40
N PRO A 30 2.31 -27.24 -19.67
CA PRO A 30 2.73 -25.88 -20.04
C PRO A 30 1.78 -24.80 -19.54
N ALA A 31 0.50 -25.09 -19.26
CA ALA A 31 -0.44 -24.12 -18.74
C ALA A 31 -0.15 -23.75 -17.27
N LEU A 32 0.40 -24.66 -16.47
CA LEU A 32 0.83 -24.36 -15.10
C LEU A 32 2.18 -23.62 -15.05
N ALA A 33 3.05 -23.83 -16.03
CA ALA A 33 4.33 -23.13 -16.13
C ALA A 33 4.17 -21.65 -16.55
N ALA A 34 3.10 -21.29 -17.25
CA ALA A 34 2.82 -19.92 -17.65
C ALA A 34 2.50 -18.98 -16.49
N CYS A 35 2.04 -19.50 -15.34
CA CYS A 35 1.80 -18.71 -14.13
C CYS A 35 3.08 -18.45 -13.30
N GLY A 36 4.20 -19.09 -13.60
CA GLY A 36 5.42 -19.07 -12.75
C GLY A 36 6.47 -18.01 -13.08
N ASN A 37 6.50 -17.44 -14.28
CA ASN A 37 7.68 -16.67 -14.72
C ASN A 37 7.48 -15.17 -14.98
N GLY A 38 6.36 -14.56 -14.64
CA GLY A 38 6.18 -13.14 -14.93
C GLY A 38 5.12 -12.38 -14.15
N GLY A 39 4.31 -13.06 -13.32
CA GLY A 39 3.07 -12.46 -12.81
C GLY A 39 3.12 -11.85 -11.41
N PHE A 40 3.89 -12.38 -10.49
CA PHE A 40 3.91 -11.89 -9.11
C PHE A 40 5.34 -11.69 -8.62
N ARG A 41 5.74 -10.43 -8.45
CA ARG A 41 6.97 -10.08 -7.75
C ARG A 41 6.60 -9.56 -6.37
N PRO A 42 7.09 -10.18 -5.27
CA PRO A 42 6.88 -9.64 -3.94
C PRO A 42 7.47 -8.22 -3.86
N LEU A 43 6.70 -7.25 -3.34
CA LEU A 43 7.14 -5.85 -3.25
C LEU A 43 8.45 -5.69 -2.46
N TYR A 44 8.70 -6.57 -1.49
CA TYR A 44 9.90 -6.58 -0.66
C TYR A 44 10.93 -7.66 -1.07
N GLY A 45 10.78 -8.25 -2.25
CA GLY A 45 11.78 -9.17 -2.82
C GLY A 45 13.02 -8.45 -3.34
N GLU A 46 14.01 -9.21 -3.79
CA GLU A 46 15.20 -8.65 -4.44
C GLU A 46 14.80 -7.90 -5.72
N THR A 47 15.37 -6.71 -5.90
CA THR A 47 15.15 -5.91 -7.11
C THR A 47 16.04 -6.40 -8.26
N PRO A 48 15.71 -6.11 -9.54
CA PRO A 48 16.54 -6.48 -10.68
C PRO A 48 17.98 -5.97 -10.61
N SER A 49 18.24 -4.94 -9.79
CA SER A 49 19.56 -4.36 -9.54
C SER A 49 20.31 -4.96 -8.35
N GLY A 50 19.78 -6.02 -7.71
CA GLY A 50 20.40 -6.71 -6.58
C GLY A 50 20.28 -6.01 -5.22
N ALA A 51 20.02 -4.70 -5.16
CA ALA A 51 19.79 -4.00 -3.89
C ALA A 51 18.36 -4.29 -3.40
N GLY A 52 18.21 -4.70 -2.15
CA GLY A 52 16.90 -4.90 -1.53
C GLY A 52 16.09 -3.60 -1.52
N LEU A 53 14.75 -3.69 -1.66
CA LEU A 53 13.87 -2.53 -1.61
C LEU A 53 14.09 -1.68 -0.35
N GLN A 54 14.32 -2.34 0.80
CA GLN A 54 14.58 -1.66 2.06
C GLN A 54 15.83 -0.77 2.01
N GLU A 55 16.89 -1.22 1.34
CA GLU A 55 18.11 -0.44 1.15
C GLU A 55 17.85 0.80 0.27
N ARG A 56 17.07 0.65 -0.79
CA ARG A 56 16.67 1.79 -1.65
C ARG A 56 15.77 2.78 -0.92
N LEU A 57 14.87 2.30 -0.05
CA LEU A 57 14.04 3.16 0.78
C LEU A 57 14.87 3.95 1.80
N ARG A 58 15.98 3.41 2.32
CA ARG A 58 16.92 4.12 3.21
C ARG A 58 17.72 5.21 2.48
N GLN A 59 17.76 5.19 1.15
CA GLN A 59 18.36 6.22 0.31
C GLN A 59 17.35 7.31 -0.13
N LEU A 60 16.19 7.37 0.51
CA LEU A 60 15.16 8.37 0.24
C LEU A 60 15.34 9.58 1.15
N ASP A 61 15.58 10.75 0.57
CA ASP A 61 15.51 12.05 1.27
C ASP A 61 14.08 12.59 1.24
N VAL A 62 13.45 12.78 2.39
CA VAL A 62 12.12 13.38 2.49
C VAL A 62 12.28 14.85 2.84
N ALA A 63 11.94 15.73 1.90
CA ALA A 63 11.99 17.18 2.10
C ALA A 63 11.08 17.62 3.26
N THR A 64 11.35 18.78 3.83
CA THR A 64 10.52 19.35 4.89
C THR A 64 9.13 19.66 4.35
N ILE A 65 8.11 19.20 5.07
CA ILE A 65 6.70 19.47 4.76
C ILE A 65 6.19 20.45 5.81
N PRO A 66 5.66 21.62 5.41
CA PRO A 66 5.19 22.65 6.36
C PRO A 66 4.00 22.17 7.18
N GLY A 67 3.83 22.76 8.37
CA GLY A 67 2.69 22.49 9.26
C GLY A 67 2.85 21.26 10.14
N ARG A 68 1.98 21.15 11.15
CA ARG A 68 1.97 20.03 12.11
C ARG A 68 1.70 18.69 11.43
N VAL A 69 0.69 18.66 10.56
CA VAL A 69 0.31 17.47 9.80
C VAL A 69 1.40 17.08 8.81
N GLY A 70 2.02 18.06 8.15
CA GLY A 70 3.16 17.85 7.26
C GLY A 70 4.34 17.21 7.97
N GLN A 71 4.70 17.71 9.17
CA GLN A 71 5.75 17.12 10.00
C GLN A 71 5.40 15.69 10.41
N ARG A 72 4.12 15.40 10.72
CA ARG A 72 3.68 14.04 11.05
C ARG A 72 3.87 13.10 9.88
N ILE A 73 3.42 13.49 8.68
CA ILE A 73 3.60 12.71 7.44
C ILE A 73 5.08 12.44 7.19
N ARG A 74 5.91 13.48 7.29
CA ARG A 74 7.36 13.37 7.09
C ARG A 74 8.01 12.40 8.07
N ASN A 75 7.69 12.51 9.35
CA ASN A 75 8.26 11.65 10.39
C ASN A 75 7.83 10.17 10.20
N ASP A 76 6.56 9.93 9.87
CA ASP A 76 6.05 8.59 9.59
C ASP A 76 6.75 7.99 8.34
N LEU A 77 6.96 8.78 7.28
CA LEU A 77 7.71 8.36 6.08
C LEU A 77 9.16 8.01 6.39
N ILE A 78 9.89 8.86 7.11
CA ILE A 78 11.29 8.62 7.49
C ILE A 78 11.39 7.35 8.34
N PHE A 79 10.54 7.22 9.35
CA PHE A 79 10.53 6.06 10.23
C PHE A 79 10.26 4.75 9.47
N GLN A 80 9.25 4.77 8.59
CA GLN A 80 8.87 3.62 7.80
C GLN A 80 9.87 3.26 6.70
N SER A 81 10.59 4.24 6.15
CA SER A 81 11.61 4.04 5.11
C SER A 81 12.95 3.62 5.69
N GLY A 82 13.35 4.24 6.81
CA GLY A 82 14.62 3.98 7.46
C GLY A 82 14.66 2.69 8.28
N GLY A 83 13.49 2.18 8.73
CA GLY A 83 13.42 1.01 9.59
C GLY A 83 14.21 1.17 10.91
N GLY A 84 14.47 2.41 11.37
CA GLY A 84 15.27 2.71 12.55
C GLY A 84 16.79 2.54 12.36
N GLY A 85 17.26 2.24 11.15
CA GLY A 85 18.67 2.13 10.82
C GLY A 85 19.31 3.46 10.35
N GLU A 86 20.62 3.45 10.15
CA GLU A 86 21.36 4.58 9.61
C GLU A 86 20.87 4.92 8.18
N LEU A 87 20.71 6.22 7.90
CA LEU A 87 20.36 6.70 6.58
C LEU A 87 21.56 6.58 5.64
N LEU A 88 21.33 6.03 4.47
CA LEU A 88 22.35 5.93 3.42
C LEU A 88 22.38 7.23 2.59
N PRO A 89 23.48 7.50 1.85
CA PRO A 89 23.52 8.63 0.93
C PRO A 89 22.31 8.64 0.00
N PRO A 90 21.56 9.76 -0.07
CA PRO A 90 20.28 9.80 -0.77
C PRO A 90 20.47 9.74 -2.29
N THR A 91 19.68 8.91 -2.96
CA THR A 91 19.59 8.82 -4.42
C THR A 91 18.36 9.52 -4.98
N HIS A 92 17.29 9.58 -4.19
CA HIS A 92 16.02 10.19 -4.56
C HIS A 92 15.58 11.17 -3.47
N ARG A 93 14.90 12.23 -3.90
CA ARG A 93 14.29 13.22 -3.01
C ARG A 93 12.78 13.24 -3.24
N LEU A 94 12.03 13.11 -2.14
CA LEU A 94 10.58 13.21 -2.13
C LEU A 94 10.15 14.59 -1.65
N GLU A 95 9.51 15.35 -2.52
CA GLU A 95 8.89 16.64 -2.21
C GLU A 95 7.38 16.46 -2.11
N VAL A 96 6.80 16.99 -1.03
CA VAL A 96 5.35 16.86 -0.76
C VAL A 96 4.80 18.23 -0.38
N THR A 97 3.69 18.60 -1.01
CA THR A 97 2.90 19.79 -0.67
C THR A 97 1.52 19.34 -0.22
N ILE A 98 1.05 19.84 0.92
CA ILE A 98 -0.24 19.46 1.48
C ILE A 98 -1.25 20.61 1.43
N THR A 99 -2.52 20.23 1.29
CA THR A 99 -3.68 21.12 1.47
C THR A 99 -4.64 20.43 2.44
N GLU A 100 -5.05 21.18 3.47
CA GLU A 100 -5.90 20.69 4.55
C GLU A 100 -7.29 21.32 4.46
N SER A 101 -8.33 20.55 4.77
CA SER A 101 -9.70 21.04 4.86
C SER A 101 -10.51 20.29 5.92
N VAL A 102 -11.54 20.93 6.46
CA VAL A 102 -12.50 20.33 7.37
C VAL A 102 -13.89 20.50 6.78
N LEU A 103 -14.60 19.38 6.65
CA LEU A 103 -15.96 19.31 6.12
C LEU A 103 -16.93 18.94 7.24
N THR A 104 -18.03 19.66 7.34
CA THR A 104 -19.14 19.31 8.25
C THR A 104 -20.06 18.31 7.57
N THR A 105 -20.39 17.19 8.22
CA THR A 105 -21.12 16.08 7.60
C THR A 105 -22.49 15.85 8.20
N LEU A 106 -22.65 16.08 9.50
CA LEU A 106 -23.91 15.88 10.24
C LEU A 106 -24.31 17.19 10.89
N VAL A 107 -25.47 17.70 10.50
CA VAL A 107 -26.07 18.90 11.07
C VAL A 107 -27.43 18.48 11.64
N LYS A 108 -27.68 18.77 12.92
CA LYS A 108 -29.00 18.61 13.53
C LYS A 108 -30.01 19.61 12.95
N ILE A 109 -31.31 19.36 13.19
CA ILE A 109 -32.39 20.26 12.78
C ILE A 109 -32.24 21.66 13.41
N ASP A 110 -31.63 21.76 14.57
CA ASP A 110 -31.28 22.99 15.29
C ASP A 110 -30.04 23.71 14.78
N GLY A 111 -29.36 23.14 13.73
CA GLY A 111 -28.17 23.70 13.10
C GLY A 111 -26.85 23.25 13.73
N ASP A 112 -26.87 22.49 14.82
CA ASP A 112 -25.64 21.98 15.45
C ASP A 112 -24.97 20.91 14.63
N SER A 113 -23.66 21.04 14.40
CA SER A 113 -22.83 20.05 13.72
C SER A 113 -22.37 19.00 14.72
N LEU A 114 -22.71 17.72 14.46
CA LEU A 114 -22.29 16.58 15.26
C LEU A 114 -21.06 15.87 14.71
N GLY A 115 -20.85 15.89 13.40
CA GLY A 115 -19.77 15.19 12.75
C GLY A 115 -18.99 16.08 11.79
N GLN A 116 -17.67 15.88 11.78
CA GLN A 116 -16.75 16.55 10.88
C GLN A 116 -15.80 15.54 10.24
N ILE A 117 -15.34 15.82 9.01
CA ILE A 117 -14.29 15.09 8.35
C ILE A 117 -13.12 16.03 8.15
N TYR A 118 -11.98 15.67 8.73
CA TYR A 118 -10.71 16.24 8.37
C TYR A 118 -10.19 15.56 7.12
N ALA A 119 -9.80 16.34 6.11
CA ALA A 119 -9.24 15.84 4.86
C ALA A 119 -7.91 16.54 4.57
N VAL A 120 -6.93 15.76 4.17
CA VAL A 120 -5.64 16.24 3.68
C VAL A 120 -5.39 15.67 2.28
N GLN A 121 -5.01 16.55 1.37
CA GLN A 121 -4.54 16.23 0.02
C GLN A 121 -3.05 16.50 -0.02
N ALA A 122 -2.26 15.52 -0.46
CA ALA A 122 -0.82 15.59 -0.58
C ALA A 122 -0.41 15.40 -2.04
N SER A 123 0.06 16.44 -2.69
CA SER A 123 0.69 16.37 -4.00
C SER A 123 2.17 16.12 -3.83
N PHE A 124 2.72 15.11 -4.53
CA PHE A 124 4.10 14.70 -4.35
C PHE A 124 4.85 14.56 -5.67
N LYS A 125 6.18 14.74 -5.59
CA LYS A 125 7.14 14.50 -6.67
C LYS A 125 8.34 13.75 -6.11
N LEU A 126 8.71 12.65 -6.75
CA LEU A 126 9.96 11.94 -6.51
C LEU A 126 10.97 12.37 -7.56
N ILE A 127 12.10 12.89 -7.11
CA ILE A 127 13.13 13.49 -7.95
C ILE A 127 14.38 12.64 -7.80
N ASN A 128 14.97 12.20 -8.90
CA ASN A 128 16.30 11.60 -8.90
C ASN A 128 17.34 12.72 -8.69
N ILE A 129 18.17 12.59 -7.65
CA ILE A 129 19.13 13.64 -7.25
C ILE A 129 20.23 13.84 -8.29
N ARG A 130 20.64 12.78 -9.01
CA ARG A 130 21.74 12.83 -9.98
C ARG A 130 21.41 13.70 -11.19
N ASP A 131 20.26 13.49 -11.80
CA ASP A 131 19.85 14.14 -13.06
C ASP A 131 18.74 15.18 -12.87
N LYS A 132 18.29 15.38 -11.63
CA LYS A 132 17.23 16.32 -11.21
C LYS A 132 15.90 16.11 -11.96
N LYS A 133 15.65 14.91 -12.47
CA LYS A 133 14.41 14.58 -13.17
C LYS A 133 13.36 14.08 -12.20
N VAL A 134 12.11 14.52 -12.43
CA VAL A 134 10.94 13.96 -11.75
C VAL A 134 10.68 12.58 -12.33
N VAL A 135 10.79 11.55 -11.51
CA VAL A 135 10.64 10.14 -11.91
C VAL A 135 9.29 9.55 -11.52
N LEU A 136 8.63 10.14 -10.53
CA LEU A 136 7.27 9.79 -10.12
C LEU A 136 6.58 11.04 -9.57
N GLN A 137 5.30 11.22 -9.89
CA GLN A 137 4.48 12.29 -9.32
C GLN A 137 3.04 11.82 -9.18
N GLY A 138 2.30 12.45 -8.28
CA GLY A 138 0.90 12.12 -8.06
C GLY A 138 0.30 12.85 -6.88
N THR A 139 -0.90 12.43 -6.50
CA THR A 139 -1.63 12.97 -5.37
C THR A 139 -2.13 11.84 -4.48
N SER A 140 -2.00 12.02 -3.18
CA SER A 140 -2.51 11.12 -2.14
C SER A 140 -3.55 11.83 -1.31
N TYR A 141 -4.50 11.09 -0.74
CA TYR A 141 -5.61 11.63 0.06
C TYR A 141 -5.71 10.88 1.37
N GLY A 142 -5.82 11.64 2.47
CA GLY A 142 -6.15 11.13 3.79
C GLY A 142 -7.42 11.78 4.30
N ARG A 143 -8.32 10.99 4.88
CA ARG A 143 -9.56 11.49 5.50
C ARG A 143 -9.81 10.77 6.81
N ALA A 144 -10.28 11.53 7.81
CA ALA A 144 -10.65 10.98 9.10
C ALA A 144 -11.84 11.75 9.70
N GLY A 145 -12.88 11.01 10.04
CA GLY A 145 -14.04 11.57 10.73
C GLY A 145 -13.74 11.80 12.22
N PHE A 146 -14.34 12.84 12.80
CA PHE A 146 -14.36 13.10 14.22
C PHE A 146 -15.68 13.76 14.64
N GLU A 147 -16.05 13.59 15.88
CA GLU A 147 -17.27 14.16 16.45
C GLU A 147 -16.98 15.48 17.18
N ARG A 148 -17.97 16.34 17.20
CA ARG A 148 -17.95 17.55 18.02
C ARG A 148 -18.61 17.27 19.38
N PHE A 149 -17.93 17.70 20.42
CA PHE A 149 -18.36 17.60 21.80
C PHE A 149 -18.64 19.00 22.37
N GLN A 150 -19.39 19.07 23.48
CA GLN A 150 -19.58 20.33 24.19
C GLN A 150 -18.29 20.85 24.85
N SER A 151 -17.38 19.94 25.22
CA SER A 151 -16.07 20.26 25.79
C SER A 151 -15.08 20.73 24.73
N ILE A 152 -14.52 21.92 24.91
CA ILE A 152 -13.49 22.46 24.02
C ILE A 152 -12.26 21.56 23.98
N TYR A 153 -11.81 21.06 25.13
CA TYR A 153 -10.67 20.14 25.23
C TYR A 153 -10.90 18.87 24.41
N SER A 154 -12.08 18.27 24.54
CA SER A 154 -12.44 17.06 23.79
C SER A 154 -12.43 17.32 22.27
N ASN A 155 -12.89 18.48 21.82
CA ASN A 155 -12.89 18.86 20.41
C ASN A 155 -11.45 18.99 19.85
N VAL A 156 -10.54 19.63 20.61
CA VAL A 156 -9.14 19.76 20.21
C VAL A 156 -8.50 18.38 20.07
N ARG A 157 -8.71 17.49 21.05
CA ARG A 157 -8.15 16.14 21.02
C ARG A 157 -8.71 15.27 19.91
N ALA A 158 -10.03 15.35 19.67
CA ALA A 158 -10.68 14.62 18.59
C ALA A 158 -10.18 15.06 17.22
N ARG A 159 -9.99 16.38 17.03
CA ARG A 159 -9.41 16.92 15.81
C ARG A 159 -7.95 16.49 15.63
N ASP A 160 -7.11 16.60 16.66
CA ASP A 160 -5.72 16.16 16.63
C ASP A 160 -5.58 14.67 16.25
N ASP A 161 -6.46 13.83 16.81
CA ASP A 161 -6.49 12.40 16.46
C ASP A 161 -6.88 12.18 14.98
N ALA A 162 -7.90 12.90 14.49
CA ALA A 162 -8.32 12.82 13.10
C ALA A 162 -7.20 13.26 12.14
N GLU A 163 -6.50 14.35 12.47
CA GLU A 163 -5.35 14.83 11.71
C GLU A 163 -4.23 13.78 11.67
N ASN A 164 -3.94 13.14 12.81
CA ASN A 164 -2.91 12.10 12.89
C ASN A 164 -3.30 10.84 12.09
N ARG A 165 -4.57 10.42 12.11
CA ARG A 165 -5.05 9.30 11.30
C ARG A 165 -4.98 9.59 9.80
N ALA A 166 -5.42 10.77 9.38
CA ALA A 166 -5.34 11.20 7.98
C ALA A 166 -3.88 11.30 7.50
N ALA A 167 -2.98 11.86 8.33
CA ALA A 167 -1.55 11.94 8.05
C ALA A 167 -0.93 10.56 7.84
N ARG A 168 -1.25 9.59 8.71
CA ARG A 168 -0.78 8.21 8.59
C ARG A 168 -1.23 7.57 7.29
N THR A 169 -2.52 7.72 6.93
CA THR A 169 -3.05 7.20 5.66
C THR A 169 -2.27 7.73 4.45
N VAL A 170 -1.95 9.03 4.45
CA VAL A 170 -1.14 9.64 3.38
C VAL A 170 0.28 9.09 3.38
N ALA A 171 0.93 8.97 4.54
CA ALA A 171 2.29 8.44 4.64
C ALA A 171 2.38 6.99 4.13
N ASP A 172 1.40 6.15 4.48
CA ASP A 172 1.34 4.75 4.04
C ASP A 172 1.14 4.63 2.51
N ASP A 173 0.26 5.46 1.92
CA ASP A 173 0.06 5.50 0.46
C ASP A 173 1.31 6.00 -0.27
N LEU A 174 1.91 7.10 0.20
CA LEU A 174 3.15 7.65 -0.36
C LEU A 174 4.28 6.61 -0.32
N LYS A 175 4.49 5.95 0.83
CA LYS A 175 5.47 4.87 0.97
C LYS A 175 5.22 3.77 -0.05
N THR A 176 3.97 3.30 -0.17
CA THR A 176 3.61 2.23 -1.09
C THR A 176 3.92 2.59 -2.54
N ARG A 177 3.57 3.80 -2.99
CA ARG A 177 3.84 4.29 -4.35
C ARG A 177 5.34 4.42 -4.63
N VAL A 178 6.08 5.00 -3.68
CA VAL A 178 7.55 5.12 -3.80
C VAL A 178 8.20 3.74 -3.81
N ALA A 179 7.77 2.82 -2.93
CA ALA A 179 8.26 1.45 -2.88
C ALA A 179 7.99 0.70 -4.19
N THR A 180 6.79 0.82 -4.77
CA THR A 180 6.44 0.23 -6.06
C THR A 180 7.36 0.74 -7.17
N TYR A 181 7.58 2.05 -7.24
CA TYR A 181 8.52 2.63 -8.21
C TYR A 181 9.95 2.11 -8.01
N LEU A 182 10.45 2.17 -6.77
CA LEU A 182 11.82 1.73 -6.45
C LEU A 182 12.03 0.22 -6.62
N SER A 183 11.01 -0.61 -6.50
CA SER A 183 11.09 -2.05 -6.77
C SER A 183 11.23 -2.38 -8.26
N GLY A 184 11.02 -1.41 -9.15
CA GLY A 184 10.97 -1.62 -10.60
C GLY A 184 9.70 -2.34 -11.06
N ALA A 185 8.62 -2.29 -10.27
CA ALA A 185 7.31 -2.86 -10.56
C ALA A 185 6.34 -1.84 -11.18
N ALA A 186 6.81 -0.61 -11.44
CA ALA A 186 6.05 0.46 -12.09
C ALA A 186 6.30 0.50 -13.59
#